data_36ce571174d2b37ef475d16324c12d01
#
_entry.id   36ce571174d2b37ef475d16324c12d01
#
_cell.length_a   1.000
_cell.length_b   1.000
_cell.length_c   1.000
_cell.angle_alpha   90.00
_cell.angle_beta   90.00
_cell.angle_gamma   90.00
#
_symmetry.space_group_name_H-M   'P 1'
#
loop_
_entity.id
_entity.type
_entity.pdbx_description
1 polymer ?
#
loop_
_entity_poly.entity_id
_entity_poly.type
_entity_poly.pdbx_seq_one_letter_code
_entity_poly.pdbx_strand_id
1 'polypeptide(L)'
;RQIELLGRTYTLGVLVQSNHGCLEELTVCNRRRGEEIIAKRNARPAPEPNDRGSIMMVTATDLPVSDRQLRRIIKRCSVGLARCGSYFGHGSGDVMIGFTTANRMPAGGMHRVVTQQVLTEHTLELAFRAIAEATQEAVLNSLCCADAVTAEDGRVFESIATYL
;
A
#
# COMPACT_ATOMS: atom_id res chain seq x y z
N ARG A 1 6.05 -9.02 -4.25
CA ARG A 1 6.88 -8.99 -5.47
C ARG A 1 8.22 -9.66 -5.22
N GLN A 2 8.75 -10.31 -6.26
CA GLN A 2 10.10 -10.87 -6.25
C GLN A 2 11.03 -9.95 -7.02
N ILE A 3 12.25 -9.82 -6.54
CA ILE A 3 13.31 -8.98 -7.11
C ILE A 3 14.54 -9.85 -7.32
N GLU A 4 14.90 -10.05 -8.58
CA GLU A 4 16.13 -10.77 -8.96
C GLU A 4 17.31 -9.81 -8.92
N LEU A 5 18.32 -10.15 -8.14
CA LEU A 5 19.53 -9.35 -8.01
C LEU A 5 20.74 -10.23 -7.74
N LEU A 6 21.76 -10.15 -8.61
CA LEU A 6 23.03 -10.89 -8.52
C LEU A 6 22.83 -12.40 -8.32
N GLY A 7 21.89 -13.00 -9.08
CA GLY A 7 21.58 -14.42 -9.01
C GLY A 7 20.85 -14.88 -7.75
N ARG A 8 20.30 -13.95 -6.98
CA ARG A 8 19.48 -14.20 -5.79
C ARG A 8 18.13 -13.53 -5.92
N THR A 9 17.08 -14.24 -5.50
CA THR A 9 15.72 -13.72 -5.41
C THR A 9 15.48 -13.13 -4.04
N TYR A 10 15.02 -11.89 -4.01
CA TYR A 10 14.55 -11.20 -2.81
C TYR A 10 13.04 -11.01 -2.89
N THR A 11 12.39 -10.93 -1.73
CA THR A 11 10.95 -10.72 -1.63
C THR A 11 10.65 -9.36 -1.01
N LEU A 12 9.65 -8.69 -1.57
CA LEU A 12 9.07 -7.48 -0.99
C LEU A 12 7.55 -7.66 -0.96
N GLY A 13 6.97 -7.56 0.22
CA GLY A 13 5.54 -7.65 0.45
C GLY A 13 4.97 -6.38 1.08
N VAL A 14 3.71 -6.09 0.79
CA VAL A 14 2.95 -4.99 1.40
C VAL A 14 1.64 -5.54 1.95
N LEU A 15 1.35 -5.23 3.19
CA LEU A 15 0.06 -5.43 3.84
C LEU A 15 -0.60 -4.08 4.03
N VAL A 16 -1.89 -3.97 3.71
CA VAL A 16 -2.67 -2.75 3.93
C VAL A 16 -3.86 -2.99 4.84
N GLN A 17 -4.18 -1.99 5.65
CA GLN A 17 -5.49 -1.84 6.28
C GLN A 17 -6.07 -0.55 5.72
N SER A 18 -7.04 -0.67 4.82
CA SER A 18 -7.53 0.43 4.00
C SER A 18 -8.90 0.91 4.48
N ASN A 19 -8.99 2.21 4.72
CA ASN A 19 -10.23 2.95 4.91
C ASN A 19 -10.01 4.37 4.40
N HIS A 20 -9.84 4.51 3.07
CA HIS A 20 -9.39 5.76 2.47
C HIS A 20 -10.11 6.03 1.15
N GLY A 21 -10.03 7.29 0.71
CA GLY A 21 -10.45 7.75 -0.60
C GLY A 21 -11.98 7.86 -0.75
N CYS A 22 -12.36 8.37 -1.90
CA CYS A 22 -13.75 8.49 -2.34
C CYS A 22 -13.97 7.57 -3.54
N LEU A 23 -15.19 7.02 -3.64
CA LEU A 23 -15.51 6.09 -4.73
C LEU A 23 -15.33 6.74 -6.10
N GLU A 24 -15.67 8.03 -6.23
CA GLU A 24 -15.57 8.81 -7.47
C GLU A 24 -14.17 8.83 -8.05
N GLU A 25 -13.16 8.75 -7.17
CA GLU A 25 -11.75 8.84 -7.53
C GLU A 25 -11.12 7.49 -7.81
N LEU A 26 -11.81 6.39 -7.47
CA LEU A 26 -11.27 5.05 -7.64
C LEU A 26 -10.82 4.78 -9.07
N THR A 27 -9.54 4.49 -9.21
CA THR A 27 -8.90 4.16 -10.48
C THR A 27 -8.39 2.73 -10.44
N VAL A 28 -8.76 1.93 -11.44
CA VAL A 28 -8.29 0.56 -11.64
C VAL A 28 -7.81 0.44 -13.08
N CYS A 29 -6.57 -0.01 -13.29
CA CYS A 29 -5.96 -0.13 -14.62
C CYS A 29 -6.07 1.17 -15.45
N ASN A 30 -5.80 2.32 -14.83
CA ASN A 30 -5.89 3.66 -15.41
C ASN A 30 -7.28 4.06 -15.92
N ARG A 31 -8.34 3.40 -15.44
CA ARG A 31 -9.74 3.74 -15.74
C ARG A 31 -10.43 4.23 -14.48
N ARG A 32 -11.23 5.28 -14.57
CA ARG A 32 -12.04 5.83 -13.47
C ARG A 32 -13.23 4.91 -13.18
N ARG A 33 -12.94 3.79 -12.54
CA ARG A 33 -13.94 2.76 -12.22
C ARG A 33 -14.97 3.24 -11.20
N GLY A 34 -14.61 4.17 -10.35
CA GLY A 34 -15.53 4.73 -9.37
C GLY A 34 -16.75 5.36 -10.01
N GLU A 35 -16.58 6.14 -11.08
CA GLU A 35 -17.68 6.75 -11.84
C GLU A 35 -18.58 5.69 -12.49
N GLU A 36 -17.99 4.62 -13.04
CA GLU A 36 -18.74 3.51 -13.63
C GLU A 36 -19.57 2.76 -12.58
N ILE A 37 -19.00 2.54 -11.38
CA ILE A 37 -19.69 1.88 -10.26
C ILE A 37 -20.86 2.72 -9.78
N ILE A 38 -20.68 4.03 -9.62
CA ILE A 38 -21.73 4.96 -9.21
C ILE A 38 -22.90 4.92 -10.21
N ALA A 39 -22.58 4.96 -11.50
CA ALA A 39 -23.60 4.87 -12.54
C ALA A 39 -24.39 3.54 -12.48
N LYS A 40 -23.72 2.41 -12.22
CA LYS A 40 -24.38 1.10 -12.10
C LYS A 40 -25.24 0.98 -10.84
N ARG A 41 -24.81 1.59 -9.73
CA ARG A 41 -25.52 1.51 -8.44
C ARG A 41 -26.81 2.31 -8.42
N ASN A 42 -27.09 3.19 -9.41
CA ASN A 42 -28.14 4.21 -9.31
C ASN A 42 -28.10 4.95 -7.96
N ALA A 43 -26.91 5.05 -7.39
CA ALA A 43 -26.72 5.56 -6.05
C ALA A 43 -26.95 7.07 -6.03
N ARG A 44 -27.68 7.54 -5.03
CA ARG A 44 -27.64 8.95 -4.65
C ARG A 44 -26.17 9.36 -4.50
N PRO A 45 -25.83 10.59 -4.93
CA PRO A 45 -24.50 11.12 -4.67
C PRO A 45 -24.15 10.86 -3.20
N ALA A 46 -22.95 10.32 -2.96
CA ALA A 46 -22.47 10.26 -1.60
C ALA A 46 -22.56 11.66 -0.97
N PRO A 47 -22.88 11.77 0.33
CA PRO A 47 -22.73 13.05 1.01
C PRO A 47 -21.31 13.54 0.77
N GLU A 48 -21.13 14.85 0.69
CA GLU A 48 -19.87 15.51 0.36
C GLU A 48 -18.62 14.71 0.75
N PRO A 49 -17.60 14.60 -0.12
CA PRO A 49 -16.43 13.79 0.14
C PRO A 49 -15.81 14.20 1.47
N ASN A 50 -16.06 13.40 2.48
CA ASN A 50 -15.50 13.62 3.79
C ASN A 50 -14.20 12.83 3.82
N ASP A 51 -13.10 13.49 3.47
CA ASP A 51 -11.75 12.93 3.50
C ASP A 51 -11.32 12.64 4.95
N ARG A 52 -12.06 11.74 5.60
CA ARG A 52 -11.79 11.25 6.97
C ARG A 52 -11.25 9.83 6.96
N GLY A 53 -10.87 9.34 5.81
CA GLY A 53 -10.27 8.02 5.67
C GLY A 53 -8.80 8.01 6.06
N SER A 54 -8.23 6.81 6.17
CA SER A 54 -6.81 6.58 6.42
C SER A 54 -6.41 5.22 5.88
N ILE A 55 -5.11 5.03 5.67
CA ILE A 55 -4.56 3.72 5.31
C ILE A 55 -3.29 3.45 6.12
N MET A 56 -3.19 2.24 6.63
CA MET A 56 -1.96 1.70 7.20
C MET A 56 -1.30 0.81 6.17
N MET A 57 -0.01 1.05 5.88
CA MET A 57 0.78 0.28 4.91
C MET A 57 2.02 -0.28 5.60
N VAL A 58 2.11 -1.61 5.71
CA VAL A 58 3.24 -2.32 6.32
C VAL A 58 4.03 -3.02 5.23
N THR A 59 5.30 -2.66 5.08
CA THR A 59 6.23 -3.28 4.13
C THR A 59 7.18 -4.23 4.84
N ALA A 60 7.29 -5.45 4.34
CA ALA A 60 8.27 -6.43 4.75
C ALA A 60 9.17 -6.82 3.57
N THR A 61 10.48 -6.93 3.80
CA THR A 61 11.41 -7.38 2.76
C THR A 61 12.60 -8.12 3.36
N ASP A 62 13.28 -8.93 2.57
CA ASP A 62 14.59 -9.51 2.88
C ASP A 62 15.74 -8.85 2.11
N LEU A 63 15.48 -7.73 1.44
CA LEU A 63 16.53 -6.92 0.82
C LEU A 63 17.50 -6.40 1.88
N PRO A 64 18.83 -6.46 1.63
CA PRO A 64 19.84 -5.87 2.50
C PRO A 64 19.85 -4.35 2.32
N VAL A 65 19.09 -3.66 3.13
CA VAL A 65 18.93 -2.20 3.08
C VAL A 65 19.17 -1.56 4.44
N SER A 66 19.73 -0.35 4.42
CA SER A 66 19.82 0.48 5.63
C SER A 66 18.45 1.08 5.97
N ASP A 67 18.30 1.62 7.20
CA ASP A 67 17.12 2.38 7.62
C ASP A 67 16.79 3.52 6.62
N ARG A 68 17.79 4.30 6.22
CA ARG A 68 17.63 5.37 5.23
C ARG A 68 17.12 4.86 3.89
N GLN A 69 17.65 3.73 3.40
CA GLN A 69 17.21 3.12 2.14
C GLN A 69 15.79 2.57 2.27
N LEU A 70 15.48 1.90 3.37
CA LEU A 70 14.14 1.40 3.63
C LEU A 70 13.11 2.53 3.68
N ARG A 71 13.40 3.65 4.34
CA ARG A 71 12.55 4.85 4.34
C ARG A 71 12.28 5.38 2.93
N ARG A 72 13.28 5.35 2.06
CA ARG A 72 13.12 5.72 0.65
C ARG A 72 12.22 4.76 -0.11
N ILE A 73 12.31 3.46 0.19
CA ILE A 73 11.45 2.43 -0.42
C ILE A 73 10.02 2.64 0.03
N ILE A 74 9.73 2.63 1.32
CA ILE A 74 8.35 2.72 1.85
C ILE A 74 7.65 4.01 1.46
N LYS A 75 8.39 5.11 1.28
CA LYS A 75 7.82 6.36 0.76
C LYS A 75 7.15 6.18 -0.61
N ARG A 76 7.50 5.16 -1.39
CA ARG A 76 6.89 4.89 -2.70
C ARG A 76 5.58 4.09 -2.61
N CYS A 77 5.17 3.68 -1.41
CA CYS A 77 3.79 3.22 -1.21
C CYS A 77 2.79 4.28 -1.67
N SER A 78 3.14 5.58 -1.49
CA SER A 78 2.32 6.68 -1.98
C SER A 78 2.05 6.62 -3.47
N VAL A 79 3.02 6.16 -4.27
CA VAL A 79 2.85 6.01 -5.73
C VAL A 79 1.83 4.91 -6.04
N GLY A 80 1.91 3.77 -5.33
CA GLY A 80 0.94 2.68 -5.49
C GLY A 80 -0.47 3.09 -5.11
N LEU A 81 -0.61 3.82 -4.00
CA LEU A 81 -1.89 4.34 -3.54
C LEU A 81 -2.46 5.40 -4.49
N ALA A 82 -1.63 6.31 -5.00
CA ALA A 82 -2.04 7.31 -5.98
C ALA A 82 -2.54 6.69 -7.30
N ARG A 83 -2.01 5.54 -7.71
CA ARG A 83 -2.49 4.79 -8.87
C ARG A 83 -3.91 4.23 -8.67
N CYS A 84 -4.37 4.11 -7.43
CA CYS A 84 -5.74 3.72 -7.10
C CYS A 84 -6.69 4.92 -6.97
N GLY A 85 -6.19 6.16 -7.16
CA GLY A 85 -6.99 7.39 -7.15
C GLY A 85 -6.80 8.25 -5.91
N SER A 86 -6.06 7.80 -4.87
CA SER A 86 -5.83 8.62 -3.68
C SER A 86 -4.82 9.74 -3.93
N TYR A 87 -5.06 10.90 -3.35
CA TYR A 87 -4.18 12.08 -3.42
C TYR A 87 -3.62 12.49 -2.05
N PHE A 88 -3.80 11.68 -0.99
CA PHE A 88 -3.35 12.01 0.37
C PHE A 88 -3.94 13.32 0.89
N GLY A 89 -5.26 13.39 0.93
CA GLY A 89 -5.97 14.60 1.32
C GLY A 89 -5.71 15.06 2.75
N HIS A 90 -6.09 16.29 3.07
CA HIS A 90 -5.82 16.91 4.37
C HIS A 90 -6.39 16.13 5.56
N GLY A 91 -7.52 15.47 5.38
CA GLY A 91 -8.19 14.67 6.43
C GLY A 91 -7.64 13.25 6.58
N SER A 92 -6.69 12.84 5.73
CA SER A 92 -6.14 11.49 5.72
C SER A 92 -4.97 11.33 6.70
N GLY A 93 -5.01 10.28 7.53
CA GLY A 93 -3.97 9.92 8.50
C GLY A 93 -3.14 8.72 8.03
N ASP A 94 -2.57 8.80 6.82
CA ASP A 94 -1.87 7.68 6.20
C ASP A 94 -0.54 7.37 6.88
N VAL A 95 -0.29 6.11 7.17
CA VAL A 95 0.93 5.65 7.85
C VAL A 95 1.63 4.59 7.01
N MET A 96 2.94 4.77 6.83
CA MET A 96 3.81 3.83 6.13
C MET A 96 4.92 3.38 7.08
N ILE A 97 4.98 2.09 7.37
CA ILE A 97 6.06 1.48 8.15
C ILE A 97 6.69 0.33 7.37
N GLY A 98 7.90 -0.05 7.73
CA GLY A 98 8.56 -1.17 7.08
C GLY A 98 9.71 -1.73 7.88
N PHE A 99 10.05 -2.97 7.58
CA PHE A 99 11.21 -3.65 8.15
C PHE A 99 11.90 -4.56 7.12
N THR A 100 13.18 -4.81 7.34
CA THR A 100 13.93 -5.84 6.61
C THR A 100 14.37 -6.95 7.55
N THR A 101 14.39 -8.18 7.03
CA THR A 101 14.90 -9.35 7.75
C THR A 101 16.35 -9.66 7.42
N ALA A 102 17.00 -8.91 6.52
CA ALA A 102 18.36 -9.16 6.08
C ALA A 102 19.41 -8.78 7.14
N ASN A 103 19.22 -7.64 7.81
CA ASN A 103 20.15 -7.10 8.81
C ASN A 103 19.65 -7.37 10.23
N ARG A 104 19.81 -8.61 10.70
CA ARG A 104 19.39 -8.99 12.05
C ARG A 104 20.36 -8.48 13.09
N MET A 105 19.84 -7.83 14.12
CA MET A 105 20.60 -7.43 15.29
C MET A 105 20.52 -8.53 16.35
N PRO A 106 21.67 -9.03 16.87
CA PRO A 106 21.64 -9.97 17.98
C PRO A 106 21.00 -9.33 19.22
N ALA A 107 20.11 -10.06 19.88
CA ALA A 107 19.60 -9.66 21.16
C ALA A 107 20.73 -9.74 22.23
N GLY A 108 20.91 -8.69 23.03
CA GLY A 108 21.88 -8.61 24.08
C GLY A 108 23.28 -8.18 23.62
N GLY A 109 24.01 -7.60 24.54
CA GLY A 109 25.38 -7.08 24.37
C GLY A 109 25.41 -5.57 24.21
N MET A 110 25.70 -4.89 25.33
CA MET A 110 26.13 -3.49 25.30
C MET A 110 27.52 -3.42 24.66
N HIS A 111 27.78 -2.41 23.85
CA HIS A 111 29.12 -2.12 23.28
C HIS A 111 29.56 -3.06 22.14
N ARG A 112 28.71 -3.26 21.10
CA ARG A 112 29.12 -4.02 19.91
C ARG A 112 29.14 -3.12 18.67
N VAL A 113 30.14 -3.35 17.84
CA VAL A 113 30.13 -2.89 16.45
C VAL A 113 29.45 -3.98 15.63
N VAL A 114 28.48 -3.61 14.79
CA VAL A 114 27.79 -4.52 13.88
C VAL A 114 28.03 -4.10 12.45
N THR A 115 28.15 -5.07 11.55
CA THR A 115 28.26 -4.83 10.11
C THR A 115 26.87 -5.01 9.50
N GLN A 116 26.46 -4.05 8.67
CA GLN A 116 25.25 -4.14 7.90
C GLN A 116 25.57 -4.26 6.42
N GLN A 117 24.81 -5.09 5.71
CA GLN A 117 24.84 -5.14 4.25
C GLN A 117 23.83 -4.13 3.71
N VAL A 118 24.23 -3.39 2.70
CA VAL A 118 23.38 -2.38 2.05
C VAL A 118 23.51 -2.48 0.54
N LEU A 119 22.44 -2.17 -0.15
CA LEU A 119 22.45 -2.06 -1.62
C LEU A 119 23.12 -0.76 -2.06
N THR A 120 23.63 -0.76 -3.28
CA THR A 120 24.02 0.50 -3.94
C THR A 120 22.76 1.30 -4.28
N GLU A 121 22.88 2.63 -4.35
CA GLU A 121 21.73 3.51 -4.59
C GLU A 121 21.01 3.21 -5.92
N HIS A 122 21.73 2.87 -6.97
CA HIS A 122 21.16 2.48 -8.26
C HIS A 122 20.29 1.22 -8.19
N THR A 123 20.68 0.27 -7.36
CA THR A 123 19.94 -0.99 -7.19
C THR A 123 18.57 -0.78 -6.54
N LEU A 124 18.40 0.30 -5.79
CA LEU A 124 17.10 0.63 -5.17
C LEU A 124 15.97 0.88 -6.18
N GLU A 125 16.28 1.20 -7.44
CA GLU A 125 15.27 1.38 -8.50
C GLU A 125 14.35 0.16 -8.64
N LEU A 126 14.90 -1.05 -8.51
CA LEU A 126 14.12 -2.28 -8.55
C LEU A 126 13.11 -2.34 -7.39
N ALA A 127 13.55 -1.99 -6.19
CA ALA A 127 12.69 -1.96 -5.01
C ALA A 127 11.63 -0.84 -5.09
N PHE A 128 11.98 0.31 -5.68
CA PHE A 128 11.04 1.43 -5.87
C PHE A 128 9.89 1.07 -6.80
N ARG A 129 10.16 0.34 -7.87
CA ARG A 129 9.10 -0.17 -8.77
C ARG A 129 8.28 -1.25 -8.08
N ALA A 130 8.96 -2.23 -7.47
CA ALA A 130 8.31 -3.36 -6.82
C ALA A 130 7.33 -2.93 -5.72
N ILE A 131 7.71 -1.95 -4.88
CA ILE A 131 6.83 -1.50 -3.80
C ILE A 131 5.62 -0.71 -4.31
N ALA A 132 5.78 0.10 -5.36
CA ALA A 132 4.66 0.81 -5.94
C ALA A 132 3.62 -0.17 -6.52
N GLU A 133 4.07 -1.22 -7.20
CA GLU A 133 3.20 -2.28 -7.72
C GLU A 133 2.58 -3.12 -6.61
N ALA A 134 3.37 -3.52 -5.60
CA ALA A 134 2.88 -4.31 -4.47
C ALA A 134 1.82 -3.56 -3.67
N THR A 135 2.00 -2.25 -3.47
CA THR A 135 1.03 -1.42 -2.77
C THR A 135 -0.27 -1.28 -3.57
N GLN A 136 -0.18 -0.99 -4.86
CA GLN A 136 -1.35 -0.92 -5.73
C GLN A 136 -2.15 -2.23 -5.69
N GLU A 137 -1.47 -3.37 -5.80
CA GLU A 137 -2.11 -4.69 -5.74
C GLU A 137 -2.73 -4.95 -4.37
N ALA A 138 -2.05 -4.64 -3.28
CA ALA A 138 -2.56 -4.83 -1.93
C ALA A 138 -3.84 -4.00 -1.69
N VAL A 139 -3.87 -2.75 -2.16
CA VAL A 139 -5.06 -1.89 -2.08
C VAL A 139 -6.21 -2.47 -2.89
N LEU A 140 -5.97 -2.85 -4.14
CA LEU A 140 -7.01 -3.44 -4.99
C LEU A 140 -7.52 -4.77 -4.41
N ASN A 141 -6.64 -5.61 -3.89
CA ASN A 141 -7.03 -6.86 -3.23
C ASN A 141 -7.91 -6.58 -2.00
N SER A 142 -7.57 -5.58 -1.17
CA SER A 142 -8.39 -5.23 -0.01
C SER A 142 -9.81 -4.82 -0.39
N LEU A 143 -9.97 -4.14 -1.53
CA LEU A 143 -11.27 -3.71 -2.03
C LEU A 143 -12.06 -4.85 -2.71
N CYS A 144 -11.37 -5.70 -3.49
CA CYS A 144 -12.03 -6.76 -4.26
C CYS A 144 -12.36 -8.00 -3.41
N CYS A 145 -11.57 -8.27 -2.37
CA CYS A 145 -11.75 -9.43 -1.51
C CYS A 145 -12.57 -9.11 -0.24
N ALA A 146 -13.00 -7.86 -0.06
CA ALA A 146 -13.87 -7.49 1.03
C ALA A 146 -15.28 -8.06 0.82
N ASP A 147 -15.85 -8.64 1.88
CA ASP A 147 -17.25 -9.02 1.91
C ASP A 147 -18.16 -7.80 2.09
N ALA A 148 -19.41 -7.91 1.66
CA ALA A 148 -20.41 -6.90 1.96
C ALA A 148 -20.71 -6.88 3.48
N VAL A 149 -20.78 -5.69 4.06
CA VAL A 149 -21.02 -5.50 5.50
C VAL A 149 -22.22 -4.60 5.71
N THR A 150 -23.11 -5.00 6.63
CA THR A 150 -24.22 -4.15 7.09
C THR A 150 -23.80 -3.47 8.38
N ALA A 151 -23.80 -2.14 8.41
CA ALA A 151 -23.52 -1.34 9.59
C ALA A 151 -24.71 -1.37 10.57
N GLU A 152 -24.48 -0.93 11.82
CA GLU A 152 -25.51 -0.88 12.88
C GLU A 152 -26.71 -0.01 12.51
N ASP A 153 -26.53 1.01 11.69
CA ASP A 153 -27.58 1.89 11.17
C ASP A 153 -28.35 1.31 9.95
N GLY A 154 -28.06 0.07 9.57
CA GLY A 154 -28.68 -0.64 8.46
C GLY A 154 -28.10 -0.31 7.07
N ARG A 155 -27.08 0.55 6.98
CA ARG A 155 -26.40 0.81 5.71
C ARG A 155 -25.60 -0.41 5.27
N VAL A 156 -25.70 -0.75 3.99
CA VAL A 156 -24.93 -1.84 3.38
C VAL A 156 -23.74 -1.27 2.63
N PHE A 157 -22.55 -1.73 3.00
CA PHE A 157 -21.30 -1.48 2.28
C PHE A 157 -21.01 -2.68 1.39
N GLU A 158 -21.17 -2.50 0.09
CA GLU A 158 -21.01 -3.57 -0.90
C GLU A 158 -19.54 -3.75 -1.31
N SER A 159 -19.16 -4.97 -1.66
CA SER A 159 -17.85 -5.22 -2.28
C SER A 159 -17.81 -4.63 -3.69
N ILE A 160 -16.68 -4.01 -4.05
CA ILE A 160 -16.51 -3.52 -5.43
C ILE A 160 -16.43 -4.68 -6.45
N ALA A 161 -16.09 -5.89 -6.03
CA ALA A 161 -16.07 -7.08 -6.90
C ALA A 161 -17.42 -7.34 -7.58
N THR A 162 -18.52 -6.90 -6.96
CA THR A 162 -19.87 -7.00 -7.53
C THR A 162 -20.01 -6.18 -8.83
N TYR A 163 -19.15 -5.18 -9.02
CA TYR A 163 -19.27 -4.20 -10.13
C TYR A 163 -18.15 -4.29 -11.15
N LEU A 164 -17.09 -5.04 -10.87
CA LEU A 164 -15.96 -5.24 -11.78
C LEU A 164 -16.21 -6.40 -12.74
#